data_736ebe1bc2f98ee1b4d484b305c82080
#
_entry.id   736ebe1bc2f98ee1b4d484b305c82080
#
_cell.length_a   1.000
_cell.length_b   1.000
_cell.length_c   1.000
_cell.angle_alpha   90.00
_cell.angle_beta   90.00
_cell.angle_gamma   90.00
#
_symmetry.space_group_name_H-M   'P 1'
#
loop_
_entity.id
_entity.type
_entity.pdbx_description
1 polymer ?
#
loop_
_entity_poly.entity_id
_entity_poly.type
_entity_poly.pdbx_seq_one_letter_code
_entity_poly.pdbx_strand_id
1 'polypeptide(L)'
;MNKFIKDQISLLKPSATLAINEESNRLKKIGKKVYKFGFGQSPFPIPENIVLELKNNASKNKYLPMQGLEELRIAIATYLSNHNCNFKPDDIVIGPGTKELMLLTHIAFNGEIILPAPSWVSYQPQAL
;
A
#
# COMPACT_ATOMS: atom_id res chain seq x y z
N MET A 1 -20.21 -24.12 -5.21
CA MET A 1 -19.57 -22.98 -4.48
C MET A 1 -18.83 -23.54 -3.26
N ASN A 2 -17.63 -23.08 -3.04
CA ASN A 2 -16.82 -23.55 -1.91
C ASN A 2 -17.35 -22.88 -0.62
N LYS A 3 -17.97 -23.64 0.26
CA LYS A 3 -18.63 -23.15 1.51
C LYS A 3 -17.66 -22.42 2.47
N PHE A 4 -16.36 -22.48 2.23
CA PHE A 4 -15.34 -21.87 3.10
C PHE A 4 -14.88 -20.49 2.63
N ILE A 5 -15.33 -20.02 1.48
CA ILE A 5 -14.98 -18.71 0.92
C ILE A 5 -16.24 -17.83 0.93
N LYS A 6 -16.11 -16.62 1.45
CA LYS A 6 -17.19 -15.62 1.41
C LYS A 6 -17.56 -15.32 -0.04
N ASP A 7 -18.85 -15.15 -0.32
CA ASP A 7 -19.35 -14.88 -1.68
C ASP A 7 -18.72 -13.64 -2.30
N GLN A 8 -18.53 -12.58 -1.51
CA GLN A 8 -17.85 -11.35 -1.95
C GLN A 8 -16.42 -11.60 -2.48
N ILE A 9 -15.68 -12.52 -1.84
CA ILE A 9 -14.32 -12.86 -2.28
C ILE A 9 -14.34 -13.59 -3.63
N SER A 10 -15.39 -14.37 -3.90
CA SER A 10 -15.55 -15.06 -5.18
C SER A 10 -15.83 -14.11 -6.36
N LEU A 11 -16.25 -12.88 -6.08
CA LEU A 11 -16.47 -11.84 -7.08
C LEU A 11 -15.19 -11.06 -7.44
N LEU A 12 -14.13 -11.20 -6.65
CA LEU A 12 -12.88 -10.49 -6.89
C LEU A 12 -12.19 -11.00 -8.17
N LYS A 13 -11.82 -10.08 -9.02
CA LYS A 13 -11.04 -10.35 -10.22
C LYS A 13 -9.54 -10.23 -9.93
N PRO A 14 -8.66 -10.90 -10.72
CA PRO A 14 -7.22 -10.66 -10.65
C PRO A 14 -6.88 -9.17 -10.76
N SER A 15 -5.80 -8.74 -10.10
CA SER A 15 -5.36 -7.34 -10.15
C SER A 15 -5.08 -6.92 -11.60
N ALA A 16 -5.77 -5.89 -12.07
CA ALA A 16 -5.60 -5.36 -13.42
C ALA A 16 -4.15 -4.89 -13.69
N THR A 17 -3.48 -4.32 -12.69
CA THR A 17 -2.07 -3.90 -12.79
C THR A 17 -1.12 -5.08 -12.99
N LEU A 18 -1.35 -6.20 -12.29
CA LEU A 18 -0.55 -7.42 -12.46
C LEU A 18 -0.79 -8.02 -13.86
N ALA A 19 -2.04 -8.14 -14.28
CA ALA A 19 -2.39 -8.67 -15.60
C ALA A 19 -1.77 -7.85 -16.74
N ILE A 20 -1.81 -6.52 -16.67
CA ILE A 20 -1.17 -5.62 -17.64
C ILE A 20 0.35 -5.81 -17.65
N ASN A 21 0.98 -5.99 -16.49
CA ASN A 21 2.42 -6.21 -16.43
C ASN A 21 2.83 -7.57 -17.03
N GLU A 22 2.09 -8.62 -16.73
CA GLU A 22 2.31 -9.97 -17.29
C GLU A 22 2.16 -9.95 -18.81
N GLU A 23 1.10 -9.33 -19.34
CA GLU A 23 0.89 -9.18 -20.78
C GLU A 23 1.99 -8.34 -21.44
N SER A 24 2.42 -7.25 -20.81
CA SER A 24 3.54 -6.44 -21.27
C SER A 24 4.84 -7.26 -21.38
N ASN A 25 5.09 -8.12 -20.39
CA ASN A 25 6.25 -9.00 -20.39
C ASN A 25 6.14 -10.08 -21.50
N ARG A 26 4.95 -10.65 -21.70
CA ARG A 26 4.68 -11.60 -22.76
C ARG A 26 4.94 -10.98 -24.14
N LEU A 27 4.42 -9.79 -24.40
CA LEU A 27 4.61 -9.06 -25.65
C LEU A 27 6.09 -8.75 -25.93
N LYS A 28 6.85 -8.35 -24.91
CA LYS A 28 8.30 -8.15 -25.03
C LYS A 28 9.04 -9.43 -25.41
N LYS A 29 8.67 -10.57 -24.80
CA LYS A 29 9.29 -11.88 -25.11
C LYS A 29 9.12 -12.31 -26.57
N ILE A 30 8.03 -11.91 -27.21
CA ILE A 30 7.78 -12.19 -28.65
C ILE A 30 8.28 -11.05 -29.57
N GLY A 31 9.20 -10.20 -29.07
CA GLY A 31 9.87 -9.19 -29.87
C GLY A 31 9.08 -7.90 -30.14
N LYS A 32 7.91 -7.70 -29.52
CA LYS A 32 7.15 -6.45 -29.69
C LYS A 32 7.76 -5.32 -28.86
N LYS A 33 7.81 -4.12 -29.42
CA LYS A 33 8.16 -2.90 -28.70
C LYS A 33 7.00 -2.53 -27.77
N VAL A 34 7.25 -2.52 -26.45
CA VAL A 34 6.23 -2.24 -25.44
C VAL A 34 6.71 -1.13 -24.53
N TYR A 35 5.90 -0.09 -24.37
CA TYR A 35 6.06 0.96 -23.37
C TYR A 35 5.21 0.62 -22.14
N LYS A 36 5.85 0.44 -20.98
CA LYS A 36 5.18 0.00 -19.75
C LYS A 36 4.70 1.19 -18.93
N PHE A 37 3.40 1.37 -18.82
CA PHE A 37 2.74 2.36 -17.97
C PHE A 37 1.78 1.71 -16.95
N GLY A 38 1.89 0.39 -16.74
CA GLY A 38 0.98 -0.37 -15.86
C GLY A 38 1.25 -0.21 -14.36
N PHE A 39 2.48 0.21 -13.97
CA PHE A 39 2.85 0.45 -12.58
C PHE A 39 3.32 1.89 -12.37
N GLY A 40 2.86 2.50 -11.29
CA GLY A 40 3.39 3.77 -10.79
C GLY A 40 4.69 3.58 -9.97
N GLN A 41 5.60 2.74 -10.46
CA GLN A 41 6.88 2.51 -9.79
C GLN A 41 7.87 3.63 -10.13
N SER A 42 8.50 4.21 -9.10
CA SER A 42 9.56 5.20 -9.30
C SER A 42 10.71 4.61 -10.13
N PRO A 43 11.19 5.31 -11.17
CA PRO A 43 12.38 4.90 -11.92
C PRO A 43 13.69 5.24 -11.19
N PHE A 44 13.64 6.02 -10.13
CA PHE A 44 14.80 6.45 -9.38
C PHE A 44 15.22 5.40 -8.34
N PRO A 45 16.52 5.24 -8.08
CA PRO A 45 16.98 4.36 -7.01
C PRO A 45 16.54 4.88 -5.64
N ILE A 46 16.52 3.99 -4.66
CA ILE A 46 16.28 4.39 -3.27
C ILE A 46 17.47 5.27 -2.83
N PRO A 47 17.23 6.41 -2.17
CA PRO A 47 18.30 7.27 -1.66
C PRO A 47 19.27 6.50 -0.75
N GLU A 48 20.56 6.76 -0.89
CA GLU A 48 21.60 5.96 -0.23
C GLU A 48 21.53 6.03 1.31
N ASN A 49 21.15 7.19 1.87
CA ASN A 49 20.93 7.34 3.30
C ASN A 49 19.83 6.40 3.84
N ILE A 50 18.77 6.15 3.07
CA ILE A 50 17.70 5.19 3.43
C ILE A 50 18.23 3.75 3.38
N VAL A 51 19.00 3.43 2.34
CA VAL A 51 19.63 2.10 2.22
C VAL A 51 20.59 1.84 3.38
N LEU A 52 21.38 2.85 3.75
CA LEU A 52 22.33 2.75 4.88
C LEU A 52 21.59 2.56 6.20
N GLU A 53 20.52 3.33 6.44
CA GLU A 53 19.73 3.21 7.65
C GLU A 53 19.08 1.83 7.78
N LEU A 54 18.56 1.27 6.69
CA LEU A 54 18.06 -0.09 6.68
C LEU A 54 19.15 -1.11 7.06
N LYS A 55 20.35 -0.99 6.49
CA LYS A 55 21.49 -1.88 6.81
C LYS A 55 21.86 -1.78 8.29
N ASN A 56 21.92 -0.58 8.84
CA ASN A 56 22.30 -0.33 10.24
C ASN A 56 21.27 -0.90 11.24
N ASN A 57 20.02 -1.04 10.80
CA ASN A 57 18.93 -1.52 11.67
C ASN A 57 18.48 -2.95 11.35
N ALA A 58 19.04 -3.60 10.34
CA ALA A 58 18.59 -4.91 9.87
C ALA A 58 18.70 -6.04 10.93
N SER A 59 19.60 -5.88 11.92
CA SER A 59 19.77 -6.84 13.02
C SER A 59 18.83 -6.62 14.20
N LYS A 60 18.07 -5.53 14.22
CA LYS A 60 17.10 -5.24 15.30
C LYS A 60 15.91 -6.16 15.18
N ASN A 61 15.68 -6.99 16.21
CA ASN A 61 14.64 -8.03 16.24
C ASN A 61 13.63 -7.86 17.38
N LYS A 62 13.62 -6.72 18.05
CA LYS A 62 12.67 -6.44 19.14
C LYS A 62 11.27 -6.16 18.60
N TYR A 63 10.25 -6.63 19.29
CA TYR A 63 8.87 -6.22 19.02
C TYR A 63 8.72 -4.72 19.24
N LEU A 64 7.99 -4.08 18.35
CA LEU A 64 7.60 -2.68 18.47
C LEU A 64 6.21 -2.56 19.13
N PRO A 65 5.84 -1.36 19.63
CA PRO A 65 4.47 -1.08 20.02
C PRO A 65 3.49 -1.36 18.86
N MET A 66 2.23 -1.69 19.19
CA MET A 66 1.20 -1.99 18.18
C MET A 66 1.03 -0.89 17.12
N GLN A 67 1.16 0.38 17.52
CA GLN A 67 1.08 1.52 16.61
C GLN A 67 2.34 1.72 15.77
N GLY A 68 3.40 0.97 16.03
CA GLY A 68 4.70 1.12 15.38
C GLY A 68 5.69 1.98 16.16
N LEU A 69 6.85 2.22 15.56
CA LEU A 69 7.97 2.94 16.16
C LEU A 69 7.57 4.37 16.51
N GLU A 70 7.74 4.75 17.78
CA GLU A 70 7.31 6.06 18.30
C GLU A 70 8.02 7.22 17.61
N GLU A 71 9.32 7.13 17.41
CA GLU A 71 10.11 8.15 16.74
C GLU A 71 9.64 8.39 15.31
N LEU A 72 9.21 7.34 14.60
CA LEU A 72 8.64 7.47 13.25
C LEU A 72 7.27 8.15 13.30
N ARG A 73 6.42 7.81 14.27
CA ARG A 73 5.11 8.45 14.45
C ARG A 73 5.26 9.95 14.76
N ILE A 74 6.22 10.32 15.62
CA ILE A 74 6.56 11.71 15.92
C ILE A 74 7.03 12.44 14.67
N ALA A 75 7.93 11.84 13.90
CA ALA A 75 8.44 12.42 12.64
C ALA A 75 7.33 12.66 11.63
N ILE A 76 6.40 11.71 11.48
CA ILE A 76 5.24 11.83 10.58
C ILE A 76 4.29 12.94 11.07
N ALA A 77 3.98 13.01 12.36
CA ALA A 77 3.14 14.05 12.91
C ALA A 77 3.74 15.45 12.67
N THR A 78 5.05 15.60 12.88
CA THR A 78 5.78 16.83 12.60
C THR A 78 5.73 17.22 11.12
N TYR A 79 5.97 16.24 10.24
CA TYR A 79 5.87 16.46 8.78
C TYR A 79 4.47 16.93 8.37
N LEU A 80 3.42 16.27 8.87
CA LEU A 80 2.03 16.64 8.58
C LEU A 80 1.67 18.03 9.11
N SER A 81 2.15 18.40 10.31
CA SER A 81 1.94 19.73 10.87
C SER A 81 2.53 20.84 10.00
N ASN A 82 3.68 20.60 9.37
CA ASN A 82 4.30 21.52 8.41
C ASN A 82 3.47 21.67 7.13
N HIS A 83 2.48 20.79 6.90
CA HIS A 83 1.56 20.82 5.77
C HIS A 83 0.11 21.18 6.19
N ASN A 84 -0.04 21.87 7.32
CA ASN A 84 -1.33 22.30 7.89
C ASN A 84 -2.26 21.13 8.27
N CYS A 85 -1.71 19.96 8.56
CA CYS A 85 -2.44 18.78 9.03
C CYS A 85 -2.04 18.49 10.48
N ASN A 86 -2.87 18.89 11.44
CA ASN A 86 -2.58 18.75 12.86
C ASN A 86 -2.95 17.36 13.40
N PHE A 87 -2.01 16.44 13.31
CA PHE A 87 -2.11 15.10 13.92
C PHE A 87 -1.11 14.97 15.06
N LYS A 88 -1.49 14.24 16.11
CA LYS A 88 -0.60 13.84 17.19
C LYS A 88 0.06 12.50 16.83
N PRO A 89 1.21 12.13 17.44
CA PRO A 89 1.80 10.80 17.24
C PRO A 89 0.84 9.64 17.52
N ASP A 90 -0.11 9.83 18.44
CA ASP A 90 -1.10 8.81 18.80
C ASP A 90 -2.22 8.64 17.76
N ASP A 91 -2.36 9.59 16.85
CA ASP A 91 -3.29 9.47 15.71
C ASP A 91 -2.68 8.70 14.53
N ILE A 92 -1.43 8.22 14.66
CA ILE A 92 -0.67 7.59 13.58
C ILE A 92 -0.43 6.12 13.90
N VAL A 93 -0.71 5.27 12.92
CA VAL A 93 -0.42 3.83 12.95
C VAL A 93 0.51 3.48 11.80
N ILE A 94 1.60 2.77 12.13
CA ILE A 94 2.58 2.29 11.15
C ILE A 94 2.24 0.83 10.81
N GLY A 95 2.25 0.51 9.53
CA GLY A 95 2.03 -0.86 9.05
C GLY A 95 2.88 -1.16 7.81
N PRO A 96 2.83 -2.39 7.29
CA PRO A 96 3.67 -2.84 6.17
C PRO A 96 3.26 -2.24 4.82
N GLY A 97 2.39 -1.24 4.83
CA GLY A 97 1.97 -0.48 3.67
C GLY A 97 0.54 0.05 3.83
N THR A 98 0.28 1.21 3.23
CA THR A 98 -1.03 1.87 3.30
C THR A 98 -2.17 1.02 2.75
N LYS A 99 -1.90 0.12 1.80
CA LYS A 99 -2.90 -0.79 1.25
C LYS A 99 -3.50 -1.73 2.30
N GLU A 100 -2.66 -2.28 3.17
CA GLU A 100 -3.11 -3.13 4.27
C GLU A 100 -3.82 -2.31 5.34
N LEU A 101 -3.25 -1.16 5.71
CA LEU A 101 -3.87 -0.26 6.69
C LEU A 101 -5.27 0.19 6.25
N MET A 102 -5.47 0.48 4.97
CA MET A 102 -6.78 0.80 4.41
C MET A 102 -7.76 -0.37 4.54
N LEU A 103 -7.33 -1.60 4.22
CA LEU A 103 -8.19 -2.77 4.39
C LEU A 103 -8.60 -2.96 5.86
N LEU A 104 -7.65 -2.82 6.78
CA LEU A 104 -7.93 -2.90 8.23
C LEU A 104 -8.90 -1.80 8.68
N THR A 105 -8.75 -0.58 8.13
CA THR A 105 -9.68 0.52 8.38
C THR A 105 -11.09 0.18 7.90
N HIS A 106 -11.23 -0.38 6.69
CA HIS A 106 -12.53 -0.80 6.16
C HIS A 106 -13.16 -1.92 7.00
N ILE A 107 -12.36 -2.86 7.49
CA ILE A 107 -12.84 -3.93 8.38
C ILE A 107 -13.35 -3.37 9.72
N ALA A 108 -12.66 -2.35 10.25
CA ALA A 108 -12.98 -1.73 11.53
C ALA A 108 -14.13 -0.72 11.44
N PHE A 109 -14.37 -0.13 10.27
CA PHE A 109 -15.37 0.91 10.05
C PHE A 109 -16.74 0.30 9.73
N ASN A 110 -17.75 0.78 10.41
CA ASN A 110 -19.15 0.40 10.14
C ASN A 110 -19.89 1.60 9.51
N GLY A 111 -19.96 1.65 8.20
CA GLY A 111 -20.61 2.73 7.47
C GLY A 111 -20.47 2.58 5.96
N GLU A 112 -20.93 3.58 5.23
CA GLU A 112 -20.82 3.63 3.78
C GLU A 112 -19.48 4.23 3.34
N ILE A 113 -18.93 3.73 2.24
CA ILE A 113 -17.68 4.20 1.65
C ILE A 113 -18.00 4.85 0.31
N ILE A 114 -17.62 6.12 0.15
CA ILE A 114 -17.73 6.84 -1.12
C ILE A 114 -16.39 6.81 -1.82
N LEU A 115 -16.36 6.23 -3.03
CA LEU A 115 -15.18 6.15 -3.87
C LEU A 115 -15.31 7.11 -5.05
N PRO A 116 -14.59 8.24 -5.08
CA PRO A 116 -14.57 9.11 -6.25
C PRO A 116 -13.90 8.41 -7.44
N ALA A 117 -14.46 8.57 -8.64
CA ALA A 117 -13.91 8.01 -9.88
C ALA A 117 -13.35 9.13 -10.78
N PRO A 118 -12.22 8.90 -11.49
CA PRO A 118 -11.38 7.69 -11.47
C PRO A 118 -10.56 7.57 -10.16
N SER A 119 -10.33 6.33 -9.69
CA SER A 119 -9.58 6.06 -8.48
C SER A 119 -8.65 4.85 -8.64
N TRP A 120 -7.81 4.62 -7.64
CA TRP A 120 -6.92 3.47 -7.65
C TRP A 120 -7.68 2.14 -7.61
N VAL A 121 -7.26 1.20 -8.44
CA VAL A 121 -7.92 -0.09 -8.68
C VAL A 121 -8.12 -0.97 -7.42
N SER A 122 -7.42 -0.70 -6.33
CA SER A 122 -7.55 -1.45 -5.09
C SER A 122 -8.66 -0.96 -4.16
N TYR A 123 -9.17 0.25 -4.34
CA TYR A 123 -10.19 0.80 -3.43
C TYR A 123 -11.49 0.02 -3.47
N GLN A 124 -12.03 -0.19 -4.66
CA GLN A 124 -13.28 -0.92 -4.83
C GLN A 124 -13.22 -2.36 -4.29
N PRO A 125 -12.19 -3.19 -4.60
CA PRO A 125 -12.09 -4.53 -4.04
C PRO A 125 -11.95 -4.58 -2.51
N GLN A 126 -11.44 -3.52 -1.89
CA GLN A 126 -11.32 -3.44 -0.43
C GLN A 126 -12.60 -2.98 0.25
N ALA A 127 -13.48 -2.30 -0.48
CA ALA A 127 -14.77 -1.82 0.02
C ALA A 127 -15.90 -2.86 -0.10
N LEU A 128 -15.65 -4.02 -0.72
CA LEU A 128 -16.58 -5.15 -0.85
C LEU A 128 -16.52 -6.07 0.38
#